data_a9f37190613221de790d5174f7c60b4c
#
_entry.id   a9f37190613221de790d5174f7c60b4c
#
_cell.length_a   1.000
_cell.length_b   1.000
_cell.length_c   1.000
_cell.angle_alpha   90.00
_cell.angle_beta   90.00
_cell.angle_gamma   90.00
#
_symmetry.space_group_name_H-M   'P 1'
#
loop_
_entity.id
_entity.type
_entity.pdbx_description
1 polymer ?
#
loop_
_entity_poly.entity_id
_entity_poly.type
_entity_poly.pdbx_seq_one_letter_code
_entity_poly.pdbx_strand_id
1 'polypeptide(L)'
;MENLIIKKANIDDLYEIQKLNKELFELESNNFDSTLIADWPLTQEGKEYFKNAIINDIVLVACVDGKIVGYLAGNIYSQYSYNNIVQAELDNMCIMNEYRKLGIGSKLFEEFKKICKENKINEIKVVASYNNLNAIEFYKRNGFKEAELTLKQNID
;
A
#
# COMPACT_ATOMS: atom_id res chain seq x y z
N MET A 1 18.97 5.56 -10.89
CA MET A 1 17.80 5.45 -11.78
C MET A 1 17.44 6.86 -12.20
N GLU A 2 17.81 7.22 -13.43
CA GLU A 2 17.84 8.64 -13.84
C GLU A 2 16.45 9.27 -14.02
N ASN A 3 15.37 8.51 -14.22
CA ASN A 3 14.06 9.06 -14.54
C ASN A 3 12.94 8.54 -13.61
N LEU A 4 13.22 8.29 -12.33
CA LEU A 4 12.20 7.91 -11.38
C LEU A 4 11.43 9.14 -10.89
N ILE A 5 10.10 9.14 -11.10
CA ILE A 5 9.17 10.15 -10.64
C ILE A 5 8.15 9.51 -9.71
N ILE A 6 7.94 10.08 -8.52
CA ILE A 6 6.82 9.77 -7.64
C ILE A 6 5.78 10.88 -7.80
N LYS A 7 4.55 10.51 -8.10
CA LYS A 7 3.44 11.47 -8.26
C LYS A 7 2.16 10.95 -7.65
N LYS A 8 1.22 11.86 -7.35
CA LYS A 8 -0.15 11.46 -7.00
C LYS A 8 -0.80 10.78 -8.20
N ALA A 9 -1.49 9.67 -7.95
CA ALA A 9 -2.23 8.96 -8.98
C ALA A 9 -3.44 9.78 -9.46
N ASN A 10 -3.80 9.59 -10.71
CA ASN A 10 -5.03 10.09 -11.29
C ASN A 10 -5.85 8.93 -11.88
N ILE A 11 -7.03 9.21 -12.40
CA ILE A 11 -7.95 8.18 -12.87
C ILE A 11 -7.42 7.39 -14.08
N ASP A 12 -6.53 7.97 -14.88
CA ASP A 12 -5.91 7.30 -16.02
C ASP A 12 -4.91 6.23 -15.54
N ASP A 13 -4.40 6.33 -14.33
CA ASP A 13 -3.46 5.39 -13.71
C ASP A 13 -4.19 4.15 -13.13
N LEU A 14 -5.54 4.17 -13.05
CA LEU A 14 -6.36 3.17 -12.36
C LEU A 14 -6.07 1.73 -12.80
N TYR A 15 -6.05 1.49 -14.10
CA TYR A 15 -5.87 0.12 -14.62
C TYR A 15 -4.48 -0.45 -14.30
N GLU A 16 -3.44 0.37 -14.36
CA GLU A 16 -2.08 -0.06 -13.99
C GLU A 16 -1.98 -0.36 -12.49
N ILE A 17 -2.65 0.42 -11.64
CA ILE A 17 -2.75 0.17 -10.19
C ILE A 17 -3.47 -1.16 -9.92
N GLN A 18 -4.61 -1.43 -10.60
CA GLN A 18 -5.32 -2.70 -10.46
C GLN A 18 -4.46 -3.91 -10.85
N LYS A 19 -3.67 -3.80 -11.92
CA LYS A 19 -2.74 -4.88 -12.34
C LYS A 19 -1.65 -5.12 -11.28
N LEU A 20 -1.06 -4.06 -10.75
CA LEU A 20 -0.05 -4.17 -9.69
C LEU A 20 -0.65 -4.76 -8.41
N ASN A 21 -1.88 -4.40 -8.06
CA ASN A 21 -2.54 -4.99 -6.90
C ASN A 21 -2.89 -6.48 -7.12
N LYS A 22 -3.24 -6.86 -8.36
CA LYS A 22 -3.41 -8.28 -8.69
C LYS A 22 -2.11 -9.06 -8.47
N GLU A 23 -0.95 -8.55 -8.92
CA GLU A 23 0.34 -9.18 -8.66
C GLU A 23 0.61 -9.32 -7.15
N LEU A 24 0.25 -8.30 -6.36
CA LEU A 24 0.35 -8.35 -4.90
C LEU A 24 -0.57 -9.43 -4.32
N PHE A 25 -1.83 -9.49 -4.73
CA PHE A 25 -2.80 -10.46 -4.24
C PHE A 25 -2.43 -11.90 -4.65
N GLU A 26 -1.87 -12.11 -5.83
CA GLU A 26 -1.32 -13.41 -6.24
C GLU A 26 -0.16 -13.84 -5.34
N LEU A 27 0.77 -12.92 -5.04
CA LEU A 27 1.89 -13.21 -4.14
C LEU A 27 1.39 -13.54 -2.73
N GLU A 28 0.48 -12.73 -2.19
CA GLU A 28 -0.05 -12.88 -0.82
C GLU A 28 -0.90 -14.15 -0.71
N SER A 29 -1.78 -14.45 -1.66
CA SER A 29 -2.65 -15.63 -1.64
C SER A 29 -1.85 -16.94 -1.74
N ASN A 30 -0.81 -16.93 -2.54
CA ASN A 30 0.03 -18.12 -2.74
C ASN A 30 0.97 -18.41 -1.56
N ASN A 31 1.36 -17.39 -0.78
CA ASN A 31 2.40 -17.56 0.22
C ASN A 31 1.95 -17.30 1.66
N PHE A 32 0.92 -16.49 1.90
CA PHE A 32 0.63 -15.98 3.23
C PHE A 32 -0.84 -16.06 3.64
N ASP A 33 -1.79 -15.79 2.74
CA ASP A 33 -3.22 -15.78 3.04
C ASP A 33 -4.06 -16.35 1.90
N SER A 34 -4.31 -17.65 1.92
CA SER A 34 -5.07 -18.37 0.89
C SER A 34 -6.55 -17.94 0.79
N THR A 35 -7.03 -17.06 1.66
CA THR A 35 -8.41 -16.52 1.61
C THR A 35 -8.54 -15.35 0.64
N LEU A 36 -7.43 -14.78 0.18
CA LEU A 36 -7.44 -13.69 -0.80
C LEU A 36 -7.83 -14.21 -2.20
N ILE A 37 -8.71 -13.48 -2.85
CA ILE A 37 -9.11 -13.73 -4.24
C ILE A 37 -8.19 -12.91 -5.15
N ALA A 38 -7.22 -13.58 -5.80
CA ALA A 38 -6.17 -12.94 -6.56
C ALA A 38 -6.68 -12.02 -7.68
N ASP A 39 -7.81 -12.37 -8.33
CA ASP A 39 -8.40 -11.59 -9.42
C ASP A 39 -9.35 -10.48 -8.96
N TRP A 40 -9.64 -10.38 -7.65
CA TRP A 40 -10.53 -9.35 -7.12
C TRP A 40 -10.20 -7.93 -7.58
N PRO A 41 -8.92 -7.50 -7.66
CA PRO A 41 -8.59 -6.14 -8.10
C PRO A 41 -9.10 -5.79 -9.50
N LEU A 42 -9.29 -6.79 -10.38
CA LEU A 42 -9.77 -6.59 -11.74
C LEU A 42 -11.30 -6.73 -11.88
N THR A 43 -12.00 -7.07 -10.80
CA THR A 43 -13.47 -7.09 -10.78
C THR A 43 -14.04 -5.66 -10.77
N GLN A 44 -15.37 -5.55 -10.98
CA GLN A 44 -16.06 -4.27 -10.87
C GLN A 44 -15.90 -3.67 -9.46
N GLU A 45 -15.96 -4.51 -8.40
CA GLU A 45 -15.79 -4.08 -7.02
C GLU A 45 -14.37 -3.54 -6.77
N GLY A 46 -13.33 -4.25 -7.22
CA GLY A 46 -11.94 -3.79 -7.14
C GLY A 46 -11.71 -2.49 -7.90
N LYS A 47 -12.34 -2.35 -9.09
CA LYS A 47 -12.28 -1.11 -9.86
C LYS A 47 -12.88 0.08 -9.10
N GLU A 48 -14.07 -0.09 -8.52
CA GLU A 48 -14.71 0.99 -7.74
C GLU A 48 -13.91 1.32 -6.47
N TYR A 49 -13.33 0.32 -5.81
CA TYR A 49 -12.46 0.53 -4.66
C TYR A 49 -11.28 1.43 -5.02
N PHE A 50 -10.48 1.08 -6.04
CA PHE A 50 -9.31 1.88 -6.42
C PHE A 50 -9.67 3.23 -7.01
N LYS A 51 -10.78 3.32 -7.76
CA LYS A 51 -11.29 4.61 -8.23
C LYS A 51 -11.62 5.54 -7.06
N ASN A 52 -12.31 5.02 -6.05
CA ASN A 52 -12.65 5.78 -4.86
C ASN A 52 -11.39 6.21 -4.08
N ALA A 53 -10.42 5.29 -3.92
CA ALA A 53 -9.15 5.60 -3.27
C ALA A 53 -8.37 6.69 -4.00
N ILE A 54 -8.28 6.66 -5.33
CA ILE A 54 -7.62 7.70 -6.14
C ILE A 54 -8.26 9.08 -5.93
N ILE A 55 -9.58 9.13 -5.79
CA ILE A 55 -10.34 10.38 -5.66
C ILE A 55 -10.25 10.94 -4.23
N ASN A 56 -10.40 10.10 -3.21
CA ASN A 56 -10.65 10.51 -1.83
C ASN A 56 -9.48 10.30 -0.88
N ASP A 57 -8.55 9.40 -1.21
CA ASP A 57 -7.47 8.99 -0.34
C ASP A 57 -6.09 9.42 -0.90
N ILE A 58 -5.02 8.85 -0.35
CA ILE A 58 -3.66 9.12 -0.78
C ILE A 58 -3.19 7.94 -1.63
N VAL A 59 -3.21 8.09 -2.94
CA VAL A 59 -2.64 7.08 -3.85
C VAL A 59 -1.49 7.70 -4.63
N LEU A 60 -0.32 7.06 -4.56
CA LEU A 60 0.91 7.48 -5.23
C LEU A 60 1.32 6.41 -6.25
N VAL A 61 1.88 6.85 -7.36
CA VAL A 61 2.51 5.97 -8.35
C VAL A 61 3.98 6.34 -8.55
N ALA A 62 4.79 5.31 -8.77
CA ALA A 62 6.18 5.43 -9.17
C ALA A 62 6.30 5.16 -10.66
N CYS A 63 6.84 6.12 -11.40
CA CYS A 63 7.04 6.04 -12.84
C CYS A 63 8.53 6.03 -13.17
N VAL A 64 8.94 5.13 -14.04
CA VAL A 64 10.29 5.08 -14.63
C VAL A 64 10.13 5.14 -16.15
N ASP A 65 10.75 6.14 -16.79
CA ASP A 65 10.65 6.37 -18.24
C ASP A 65 9.19 6.40 -18.76
N GLY A 66 8.29 7.00 -17.97
CA GLY A 66 6.86 7.11 -18.30
C GLY A 66 6.00 5.87 -18.00
N LYS A 67 6.60 4.74 -17.60
CA LYS A 67 5.90 3.53 -17.22
C LYS A 67 5.67 3.49 -15.71
N ILE A 68 4.44 3.19 -15.26
CA ILE A 68 4.15 2.92 -13.86
C ILE A 68 4.78 1.58 -13.48
N VAL A 69 5.65 1.59 -12.47
CA VAL A 69 6.39 0.43 -11.99
C VAL A 69 6.10 0.08 -10.54
N GLY A 70 5.26 0.88 -9.89
CA GLY A 70 4.84 0.64 -8.51
C GLY A 70 3.80 1.65 -8.06
N TYR A 71 3.12 1.34 -6.98
CA TYR A 71 2.16 2.24 -6.34
C TYR A 71 2.16 2.03 -4.82
N LEU A 72 1.61 3.02 -4.12
CA LEU A 72 1.26 2.98 -2.71
C LEU A 72 -0.13 3.57 -2.56
N ALA A 73 -1.02 2.87 -1.86
CA ALA A 73 -2.32 3.38 -1.47
C ALA A 73 -2.41 3.41 0.06
N GLY A 74 -2.94 4.52 0.58
CA GLY A 74 -3.18 4.68 2.01
C GLY A 74 -4.29 5.69 2.25
N ASN A 75 -4.88 5.63 3.42
CA ASN A 75 -5.98 6.48 3.83
C ASN A 75 -5.73 7.12 5.19
N ILE A 76 -6.53 8.13 5.49
CA ILE A 76 -6.52 8.83 6.77
C ILE A 76 -7.79 8.39 7.52
N TYR A 77 -7.60 7.70 8.64
CA TYR A 77 -8.74 7.33 9.49
C TYR A 77 -9.24 8.53 10.26
N SER A 78 -10.55 8.77 10.18
CA SER A 78 -11.23 9.65 11.11
C SER A 78 -11.13 9.05 12.53
N GLN A 79 -10.64 9.84 13.48
CA GLN A 79 -10.51 9.41 14.87
C GLN A 79 -11.84 8.98 15.46
N TYR A 80 -11.84 7.82 16.10
CA TYR A 80 -12.82 7.56 17.13
C TYR A 80 -12.52 8.46 18.34
N SER A 81 -13.56 8.94 19.02
CA SER A 81 -13.44 9.88 20.15
C SER A 81 -12.62 9.35 21.35
N TYR A 82 -12.30 8.06 21.36
CA TYR A 82 -11.44 7.44 22.38
C TYR A 82 -9.93 7.48 22.04
N ASN A 83 -9.57 7.85 20.81
CA ASN A 83 -8.16 8.03 20.40
C ASN A 83 -7.78 9.50 20.44
N ASN A 84 -6.61 9.80 20.91
CA ASN A 84 -6.07 11.17 20.99
C ASN A 84 -5.09 11.50 19.86
N ILE A 85 -4.95 10.63 18.85
CA ILE A 85 -4.06 10.80 17.70
C ILE A 85 -4.80 10.64 16.39
N VAL A 86 -4.31 11.27 15.33
CA VAL A 86 -4.77 11.05 13.96
C VAL A 86 -3.85 10.05 13.29
N GLN A 87 -4.42 8.96 12.78
CA GLN A 87 -3.70 7.90 12.10
C GLN A 87 -3.97 7.91 10.60
N ALA A 88 -2.94 7.58 9.83
CA ALA A 88 -3.09 7.07 8.47
C ALA A 88 -2.76 5.58 8.45
N GLU A 89 -3.36 4.85 7.53
CA GLU A 89 -2.96 3.48 7.23
C GLU A 89 -2.37 3.42 5.82
N LEU A 90 -1.22 2.77 5.69
CA LEU A 90 -0.72 2.29 4.42
C LEU A 90 -1.42 0.97 4.13
N ASP A 91 -2.42 1.01 3.23
CA ASP A 91 -3.27 -0.16 2.95
C ASP A 91 -2.54 -1.20 2.11
N ASN A 92 -1.92 -0.76 1.03
CA ASN A 92 -1.17 -1.64 0.17
C ASN A 92 -0.10 -0.89 -0.65
N MET A 93 0.94 -1.62 -1.00
CA MET A 93 2.03 -1.13 -1.82
C MET A 93 2.60 -2.29 -2.65
N CYS A 94 2.77 -2.08 -3.93
CA CYS A 94 3.39 -3.05 -4.81
C CYS A 94 4.41 -2.38 -5.73
N ILE A 95 5.53 -3.06 -5.94
CA ILE A 95 6.55 -2.70 -6.92
C ILE A 95 6.71 -3.89 -7.87
N MET A 96 6.69 -3.64 -9.18
CA MET A 96 6.99 -4.65 -10.19
C MET A 96 8.27 -5.41 -9.85
N ASN A 97 8.28 -6.72 -10.04
CA ASN A 97 9.36 -7.60 -9.58
C ASN A 97 10.74 -7.13 -10.07
N GLU A 98 10.85 -6.75 -11.34
CA GLU A 98 12.11 -6.29 -11.96
C GLU A 98 12.61 -4.93 -11.43
N TYR A 99 11.76 -4.18 -10.73
CA TYR A 99 12.09 -2.88 -10.13
C TYR A 99 12.24 -2.93 -8.61
N ARG A 100 12.13 -4.12 -8.01
CA ARG A 100 12.33 -4.31 -6.55
C ARG A 100 13.80 -4.13 -6.16
N LYS A 101 14.03 -3.84 -4.88
CA LYS A 101 15.36 -3.63 -4.29
C LYS A 101 16.14 -2.44 -4.87
N LEU A 102 15.49 -1.57 -5.63
CA LEU A 102 16.05 -0.33 -6.21
C LEU A 102 15.66 0.93 -5.42
N GLY A 103 15.09 0.77 -4.22
CA GLY A 103 14.72 1.88 -3.34
C GLY A 103 13.39 2.57 -3.67
N ILE A 104 12.65 2.10 -4.69
CA ILE A 104 11.39 2.71 -5.13
C ILE A 104 10.33 2.70 -4.01
N GLY A 105 10.18 1.57 -3.31
CA GLY A 105 9.23 1.46 -2.19
C GLY A 105 9.52 2.47 -1.09
N SER A 106 10.79 2.67 -0.73
CA SER A 106 11.17 3.68 0.27
C SER A 106 10.87 5.10 -0.20
N LYS A 107 11.05 5.42 -1.48
CA LYS A 107 10.70 6.74 -2.03
C LYS A 107 9.19 6.98 -2.06
N LEU A 108 8.38 5.97 -2.41
CA LEU A 108 6.93 6.05 -2.29
C LEU A 108 6.51 6.30 -0.84
N PHE A 109 7.09 5.56 0.10
CA PHE A 109 6.80 5.73 1.52
C PHE A 109 7.24 7.10 2.05
N GLU A 110 8.40 7.61 1.66
CA GLU A 110 8.85 8.95 2.08
C GLU A 110 7.91 10.06 1.59
N GLU A 111 7.40 9.96 0.35
CA GLU A 111 6.42 10.93 -0.16
C GLU A 111 5.07 10.79 0.58
N PHE A 112 4.61 9.55 0.84
CA PHE A 112 3.42 9.31 1.66
C PHE A 112 3.57 9.91 3.07
N LYS A 113 4.70 9.68 3.71
CA LYS A 113 5.02 10.23 5.05
C LYS A 113 5.03 11.76 5.04
N LYS A 114 5.54 12.38 3.99
CA LYS A 114 5.53 13.83 3.82
C LYS A 114 4.09 14.36 3.75
N ILE A 115 3.24 13.75 2.92
CA ILE A 115 1.82 14.10 2.82
C ILE A 115 1.12 13.93 4.17
N CYS A 116 1.39 12.84 4.90
CA CYS A 116 0.86 12.63 6.24
C CYS A 116 1.25 13.77 7.19
N LYS A 117 2.51 14.20 7.19
CA LYS A 117 2.97 15.33 8.02
C LYS A 117 2.26 16.65 7.67
N GLU A 118 2.11 16.94 6.38
CA GLU A 118 1.38 18.13 5.89
C GLU A 118 -0.08 18.14 6.36
N ASN A 119 -0.69 16.96 6.49
CA ASN A 119 -2.05 16.76 7.01
C ASN A 119 -2.12 16.58 8.53
N LYS A 120 -1.03 16.85 9.27
CA LYS A 120 -0.96 16.76 10.74
C LYS A 120 -1.27 15.35 11.27
N ILE A 121 -0.96 14.31 10.50
CA ILE A 121 -1.07 12.93 10.93
C ILE A 121 0.04 12.63 11.95
N ASN A 122 -0.34 12.00 13.05
CA ASN A 122 0.58 11.70 14.16
C ASN A 122 1.28 10.34 13.98
N GLU A 123 0.60 9.39 13.34
CA GLU A 123 1.08 8.01 13.21
C GLU A 123 0.65 7.37 11.89
N ILE A 124 1.52 6.56 11.34
CA ILE A 124 1.23 5.72 10.17
C ILE A 124 1.23 4.26 10.63
N LYS A 125 0.12 3.57 10.39
CA LYS A 125 -0.04 2.13 10.61
C LYS A 125 0.11 1.37 9.29
N VAL A 126 0.61 0.14 9.36
CA VAL A 126 0.59 -0.84 8.28
C VAL A 126 0.30 -2.22 8.85
N VAL A 127 -0.48 -3.01 8.16
CA VAL A 127 -0.72 -4.42 8.50
C VAL A 127 0.03 -5.29 7.47
N ALA A 128 0.83 -6.21 7.96
CA ALA A 128 1.55 -7.18 7.13
C ALA A 128 1.27 -8.60 7.63
N SER A 129 1.19 -9.55 6.70
CA SER A 129 1.09 -10.96 7.07
C SER A 129 2.26 -11.37 7.95
N TYR A 130 2.01 -12.05 9.07
CA TYR A 130 3.01 -12.42 10.06
C TYR A 130 4.21 -13.19 9.47
N ASN A 131 3.96 -14.01 8.46
CA ASN A 131 5.00 -14.79 7.78
C ASN A 131 5.67 -14.05 6.60
N ASN A 132 5.22 -12.84 6.25
CA ASN A 132 5.84 -12.04 5.19
C ASN A 132 7.03 -11.25 5.75
N LEU A 133 8.12 -11.97 6.05
CA LEU A 133 9.32 -11.40 6.66
C LEU A 133 9.95 -10.30 5.80
N ASN A 134 9.87 -10.41 4.48
CA ASN A 134 10.40 -9.38 3.57
C ASN A 134 9.66 -8.06 3.71
N ALA A 135 8.33 -8.07 3.81
CA ALA A 135 7.54 -6.87 4.04
C ALA A 135 7.82 -6.29 5.44
N ILE A 136 7.84 -7.15 6.47
CA ILE A 136 8.13 -6.74 7.85
C ILE A 136 9.51 -6.07 7.95
N GLU A 137 10.55 -6.65 7.35
CA GLU A 137 11.89 -6.05 7.33
C GLU A 137 11.93 -4.73 6.56
N PHE A 138 11.19 -4.63 5.46
CA PHE A 138 11.06 -3.38 4.72
C PHE A 138 10.47 -2.28 5.62
N TYR A 139 9.36 -2.55 6.29
CA TYR A 139 8.71 -1.58 7.18
C TYR A 139 9.61 -1.22 8.38
N LYS A 140 10.27 -2.19 9.01
CA LYS A 140 11.21 -1.91 10.11
C LYS A 140 12.37 -1.01 9.68
N ARG A 141 12.94 -1.22 8.48
CA ARG A 141 13.98 -0.33 7.93
C ARG A 141 13.48 1.09 7.65
N ASN A 142 12.18 1.25 7.42
CA ASN A 142 11.53 2.55 7.23
C ASN A 142 10.98 3.14 8.54
N GLY A 143 11.35 2.58 9.70
CA GLY A 143 11.07 3.15 11.03
C GLY A 143 9.82 2.61 11.73
N PHE A 144 9.12 1.65 11.15
CA PHE A 144 8.00 0.99 11.83
C PHE A 144 8.46 0.06 12.96
N LYS A 145 7.60 -0.08 13.96
CA LYS A 145 7.77 -1.01 15.08
C LYS A 145 6.53 -1.88 15.19
N GLU A 146 6.70 -3.09 15.74
CA GLU A 146 5.56 -3.94 16.04
C GLU A 146 4.65 -3.26 17.07
N ALA A 147 3.34 -3.31 16.83
CA ALA A 147 2.34 -2.65 17.67
C ALA A 147 1.22 -3.59 18.12
N GLU A 148 0.72 -4.43 17.23
CA GLU A 148 -0.45 -5.26 17.47
C GLU A 148 -0.19 -6.71 17.06
N LEU A 149 -0.89 -7.65 17.72
CA LEU A 149 -0.93 -9.06 17.35
C LEU A 149 -2.37 -9.47 17.04
N THR A 150 -2.60 -10.00 15.84
CA THR A 150 -3.88 -10.57 15.43
C THR A 150 -3.83 -12.10 15.55
N LEU A 151 -4.77 -12.69 16.25
CA LEU A 151 -4.96 -14.14 16.35
C LEU A 151 -6.23 -14.53 15.61
N LYS A 152 -6.19 -15.64 14.86
CA LYS A 152 -7.33 -16.17 14.11
C LYS A 152 -7.60 -17.60 14.54
N GLN A 153 -8.87 -18.00 14.57
CA GLN A 153 -9.31 -19.38 14.82
C GLN A 153 -10.33 -19.76 13.76
N ASN A 154 -10.12 -20.90 13.10
CA ASN A 154 -11.15 -21.48 12.24
C ASN A 154 -12.25 -22.06 13.12
N ILE A 155 -13.51 -21.87 12.71
CA ILE A 155 -14.68 -22.45 13.35
C ILE A 155 -15.26 -23.44 12.34
N ASP A 156 -15.06 -24.73 12.59
CA ASP A 156 -15.56 -25.85 11.78
C ASP A 156 -17.03 -26.16 12.12
#